data_384b548d2912b9268d4309109433f650
#
_entry.id   384b548d2912b9268d4309109433f650
#
_cell.length_a   1.000
_cell.length_b   1.000
_cell.length_c   1.000
_cell.angle_alpha   90.00
_cell.angle_beta   90.00
_cell.angle_gamma   90.00
#
_symmetry.space_group_name_H-M   'P 1'
#
loop_
_entity.id
_entity.type
_entity.pdbx_description
1 polymer ?
#
loop_
_entity_poly.entity_id
_entity_poly.type
_entity_poly.pdbx_seq_one_letter_code
_entity_poly.pdbx_strand_id
1 'polypeptide(L)'
;MTTIEEARAQFKPAGVYCNTASLGLPSRTTADAMRDALSQWQAGRVDAPDYDEHVDRSRRLFAALAHTTPDRVAIGSQISVFSDIVASSLQPGDEVLVAVEDFTSVLFPFLSQQPRGVTVRCVPLDALIDSIDDRTKLVAVSSVQSADGRVLDTASLADAAERVGARTYVDTTQSTGWLPVDTDRFSFTSCHAYKWLCSPRGTAFFTVQPSLLKSLPVRNAGWYAGADVWTSIYGAPLRLADDARRFDLSPAWLSWVGTAAALQLLVDVGTEAIGAHDIALANDLRAHLGMDVSNSAIVLVKLPGITPEQITATLGAADVQCAVRAGGVRLAFHLYNDKDDVAAVAAALLSLTGRTGTCR
;
A
#
# COMPACT_ATOMS: atom_id res chain seq x y z
N MET A 1 16.74 -8.94 -15.69
CA MET A 1 16.39 -8.20 -14.45
C MET A 1 16.89 -6.78 -14.60
N THR A 2 16.03 -5.81 -14.38
CA THR A 2 16.37 -4.37 -14.38
C THR A 2 17.13 -4.06 -13.08
N THR A 3 18.27 -3.37 -13.17
CA THR A 3 19.01 -2.94 -11.98
C THR A 3 18.33 -1.77 -11.29
N ILE A 4 18.66 -1.50 -10.01
CA ILE A 4 18.18 -0.31 -9.28
C ILE A 4 18.58 0.98 -10.03
N GLU A 5 19.78 1.05 -10.59
CA GLU A 5 20.27 2.23 -11.33
C GLU A 5 19.46 2.46 -12.62
N GLU A 6 19.18 1.40 -13.37
CA GLU A 6 18.35 1.49 -14.57
C GLU A 6 16.91 1.90 -14.25
N ALA A 7 16.35 1.36 -13.14
CA ALA A 7 15.03 1.75 -12.66
C ALA A 7 15.02 3.21 -12.20
N ARG A 8 16.02 3.64 -11.42
CA ARG A 8 16.15 5.04 -10.95
C ARG A 8 16.20 6.02 -12.11
N ALA A 9 16.89 5.69 -13.20
CA ALA A 9 16.97 6.53 -14.40
C ALA A 9 15.60 6.77 -15.08
N GLN A 10 14.56 6.01 -14.70
CA GLN A 10 13.20 6.24 -15.17
C GLN A 10 12.48 7.37 -14.43
N PHE A 11 13.02 7.85 -13.31
CA PHE A 11 12.41 8.91 -12.50
C PHE A 11 13.17 10.23 -12.65
N LYS A 12 12.46 11.35 -12.51
CA LYS A 12 13.05 12.70 -12.59
C LYS A 12 12.38 13.62 -11.56
N PRO A 13 12.64 13.40 -10.26
CA PRO A 13 12.20 14.35 -9.24
C PRO A 13 12.89 15.69 -9.45
N ALA A 14 12.20 16.79 -9.11
CA ALA A 14 12.78 18.13 -9.22
C ALA A 14 13.83 18.41 -8.12
N GLY A 15 13.65 17.76 -6.96
CA GLY A 15 14.55 17.79 -5.80
C GLY A 15 14.57 16.42 -5.13
N VAL A 16 14.98 16.37 -3.87
CA VAL A 16 15.01 15.12 -3.08
C VAL A 16 13.58 14.73 -2.66
N TYR A 17 13.06 13.67 -3.22
CA TYR A 17 11.70 13.22 -2.92
C TYR A 17 11.67 12.07 -1.92
N CYS A 18 11.35 12.36 -0.66
CA CYS A 18 11.26 11.40 0.45
C CYS A 18 9.81 11.22 0.96
N ASN A 19 8.81 11.27 0.05
CA ASN A 19 7.40 11.22 0.46
C ASN A 19 6.61 10.06 -0.18
N THR A 20 7.28 8.98 -0.56
CA THR A 20 6.68 7.77 -1.17
C THR A 20 5.53 7.20 -0.36
N ALA A 21 5.66 7.18 0.96
CA ALA A 21 4.62 6.71 1.87
C ALA A 21 3.32 7.56 1.84
N SER A 22 3.32 8.74 1.18
CA SER A 22 2.11 9.52 0.86
C SER A 22 1.68 9.35 -0.60
N LEU A 23 2.64 9.47 -1.53
CA LEU A 23 2.42 9.38 -2.98
C LEU A 23 3.73 8.97 -3.65
N GLY A 24 3.76 7.89 -4.40
CA GLY A 24 4.89 7.50 -5.24
C GLY A 24 4.98 8.35 -6.51
N LEU A 25 6.19 8.52 -7.04
CA LEU A 25 6.39 9.19 -8.31
C LEU A 25 6.14 8.23 -9.47
N PRO A 26 5.51 8.66 -10.57
CA PRO A 26 5.42 7.85 -11.77
C PRO A 26 6.79 7.77 -12.47
N SER A 27 7.14 6.60 -12.97
CA SER A 27 8.27 6.47 -13.89
C SER A 27 7.98 7.16 -15.22
N ARG A 28 9.03 7.41 -16.02
CA ARG A 28 8.88 7.92 -17.40
C ARG A 28 7.97 7.00 -18.22
N THR A 29 8.18 5.70 -18.16
CA THR A 29 7.34 4.72 -18.86
C THR A 29 5.88 4.81 -18.44
N THR A 30 5.59 4.98 -17.15
CA THR A 30 4.23 5.17 -16.64
C THR A 30 3.62 6.47 -17.19
N ALA A 31 4.36 7.57 -17.14
CA ALA A 31 3.89 8.87 -17.60
C ALA A 31 3.65 8.89 -19.12
N ASP A 32 4.51 8.23 -19.90
CA ASP A 32 4.38 8.16 -21.35
C ASP A 32 3.16 7.29 -21.74
N ALA A 33 2.98 6.11 -21.13
CA ALA A 33 1.82 5.27 -21.37
C ALA A 33 0.49 6.01 -21.10
N MET A 34 0.44 6.82 -20.04
CA MET A 34 -0.75 7.62 -19.74
C MET A 34 -0.98 8.75 -20.74
N ARG A 35 0.08 9.43 -21.21
CA ARG A 35 -0.04 10.47 -22.25
C ARG A 35 -0.55 9.90 -23.56
N ASP A 36 -0.02 8.73 -23.95
CA ASP A 36 -0.43 8.04 -25.17
C ASP A 36 -1.89 7.62 -25.09
N ALA A 37 -2.32 7.01 -23.98
CA ALA A 37 -3.71 6.62 -23.77
C ALA A 37 -4.66 7.84 -23.79
N LEU A 38 -4.27 8.95 -23.15
CA LEU A 38 -5.03 10.19 -23.18
C LEU A 38 -5.15 10.75 -24.62
N SER A 39 -4.05 10.71 -25.40
CA SER A 39 -4.02 11.15 -26.78
C SER A 39 -4.92 10.29 -27.68
N GLN A 40 -4.91 8.96 -27.51
CA GLN A 40 -5.79 8.04 -28.25
C GLN A 40 -7.27 8.28 -27.91
N TRP A 41 -7.58 8.46 -26.62
CA TRP A 41 -8.93 8.79 -26.18
C TRP A 41 -9.41 10.15 -26.73
N GLN A 42 -8.58 11.16 -26.66
CA GLN A 42 -8.88 12.49 -27.22
C GLN A 42 -9.13 12.45 -28.74
N ALA A 43 -8.46 11.53 -29.43
CA ALA A 43 -8.62 11.33 -30.88
C ALA A 43 -9.83 10.43 -31.24
N GLY A 44 -10.54 9.84 -30.25
CA GLY A 44 -11.64 8.90 -30.49
C GLY A 44 -11.19 7.57 -31.11
N ARG A 45 -9.96 7.10 -30.80
CA ARG A 45 -9.33 5.92 -31.37
C ARG A 45 -9.27 4.73 -30.42
N VAL A 46 -9.98 4.79 -29.30
CA VAL A 46 -10.00 3.75 -28.28
C VAL A 46 -11.42 3.54 -27.80
N ASP A 47 -11.78 2.27 -27.62
CA ASP A 47 -13.03 1.84 -27.03
C ASP A 47 -12.81 1.25 -25.63
N ALA A 48 -13.90 1.09 -24.85
CA ALA A 48 -13.83 0.61 -23.49
C ALA A 48 -13.14 -0.77 -23.34
N PRO A 49 -13.36 -1.77 -24.22
CA PRO A 49 -12.66 -3.06 -24.15
C PRO A 49 -11.14 -2.99 -24.31
N ASP A 50 -10.62 -1.96 -24.98
CA ASP A 50 -9.18 -1.82 -25.21
C ASP A 50 -8.40 -1.64 -23.90
N TYR A 51 -9.06 -1.23 -22.82
CA TYR A 51 -8.46 -1.06 -21.51
C TYR A 51 -8.37 -2.36 -20.69
N ASP A 52 -9.11 -3.41 -21.07
CA ASP A 52 -9.18 -4.65 -20.29
C ASP A 52 -7.81 -5.35 -20.19
N GLU A 53 -6.98 -5.29 -21.23
CA GLU A 53 -5.64 -5.85 -21.18
C GLU A 53 -4.78 -5.17 -20.10
N HIS A 54 -4.91 -3.85 -19.93
CA HIS A 54 -4.19 -3.12 -18.89
C HIS A 54 -4.66 -3.51 -17.49
N VAL A 55 -5.95 -3.73 -17.31
CA VAL A 55 -6.54 -4.20 -16.06
C VAL A 55 -6.05 -5.61 -15.74
N ASP A 56 -6.15 -6.53 -16.68
CA ASP A 56 -5.75 -7.93 -16.49
C ASP A 56 -4.24 -8.07 -16.30
N ARG A 57 -3.45 -7.29 -17.04
CA ARG A 57 -2.00 -7.22 -16.85
C ARG A 57 -1.65 -6.71 -15.46
N SER A 58 -2.31 -5.65 -14.99
CA SER A 58 -2.12 -5.11 -13.63
C SER A 58 -2.45 -6.15 -12.57
N ARG A 59 -3.54 -6.91 -12.75
CA ARG A 59 -3.92 -8.01 -11.84
C ARG A 59 -2.86 -9.08 -11.76
N ARG A 60 -2.31 -9.54 -12.91
CA ARG A 60 -1.23 -10.54 -12.97
C ARG A 60 0.06 -10.04 -12.32
N LEU A 61 0.45 -8.81 -12.62
CA LEU A 61 1.66 -8.19 -12.06
C LEU A 61 1.53 -7.98 -10.54
N PHE A 62 0.37 -7.51 -10.08
CA PHE A 62 0.14 -7.39 -8.64
C PHE A 62 0.14 -8.75 -7.94
N ALA A 63 -0.46 -9.77 -8.53
CA ALA A 63 -0.43 -11.13 -7.97
C ALA A 63 1.01 -11.64 -7.79
N ALA A 64 1.90 -11.37 -8.77
CA ALA A 64 3.32 -11.71 -8.65
C ALA A 64 4.01 -10.94 -7.50
N LEU A 65 3.75 -9.63 -7.34
CA LEU A 65 4.33 -8.81 -6.25
C LEU A 65 3.78 -9.19 -4.87
N ALA A 66 2.56 -9.71 -4.83
CA ALA A 66 1.86 -10.10 -3.61
C ALA A 66 2.01 -11.59 -3.26
N HIS A 67 2.82 -12.34 -4.03
CA HIS A 67 3.03 -13.79 -3.88
C HIS A 67 1.72 -14.58 -3.86
N THR A 68 0.81 -14.29 -4.80
CA THR A 68 -0.50 -14.96 -4.94
C THR A 68 -0.85 -15.22 -6.40
N THR A 69 -2.06 -15.71 -6.68
CA THR A 69 -2.56 -15.98 -8.02
C THR A 69 -3.59 -14.94 -8.47
N PRO A 70 -3.71 -14.67 -9.79
CA PRO A 70 -4.61 -13.62 -10.30
C PRO A 70 -6.10 -13.84 -9.98
N ASP A 71 -6.54 -15.09 -9.87
CA ASP A 71 -7.92 -15.45 -9.50
C ASP A 71 -8.29 -15.09 -8.06
N ARG A 72 -7.28 -14.83 -7.22
CA ARG A 72 -7.47 -14.34 -5.85
C ARG A 72 -7.50 -12.82 -5.74
N VAL A 73 -7.25 -12.10 -6.84
CA VAL A 73 -7.11 -10.63 -6.83
C VAL A 73 -8.36 -9.98 -7.43
N ALA A 74 -9.03 -9.16 -6.65
CA ALA A 74 -10.02 -8.20 -7.11
C ALA A 74 -9.41 -6.81 -7.29
N ILE A 75 -10.02 -5.99 -8.14
CA ILE A 75 -9.62 -4.61 -8.41
C ILE A 75 -10.64 -3.59 -7.89
N GLY A 76 -10.15 -2.42 -7.52
CA GLY A 76 -10.99 -1.31 -7.10
C GLY A 76 -10.22 0.00 -7.06
N SER A 77 -10.76 0.97 -6.32
CA SER A 77 -10.20 2.32 -6.29
C SER A 77 -9.69 2.74 -4.92
N GLN A 78 -10.15 2.10 -3.82
CA GLN A 78 -9.88 2.56 -2.45
C GLN A 78 -9.90 1.41 -1.45
N ILE A 79 -9.00 1.45 -0.47
CA ILE A 79 -8.91 0.48 0.62
C ILE A 79 -10.18 0.45 1.48
N SER A 80 -10.75 1.62 1.81
CA SER A 80 -11.95 1.69 2.64
C SER A 80 -13.14 0.93 2.05
N VAL A 81 -13.23 0.77 0.73
CA VAL A 81 -14.26 -0.04 0.07
C VAL A 81 -14.04 -1.52 0.37
N PHE A 82 -12.81 -2.00 0.27
CA PHE A 82 -12.47 -3.39 0.56
C PHE A 82 -12.57 -3.70 2.06
N SER A 83 -12.10 -2.78 2.91
CA SER A 83 -12.29 -2.88 4.36
C SER A 83 -13.78 -2.96 4.73
N ASP A 84 -14.66 -2.19 4.06
CA ASP A 84 -16.12 -2.24 4.28
C ASP A 84 -16.73 -3.58 3.85
N ILE A 85 -16.27 -4.16 2.75
CA ILE A 85 -16.72 -5.51 2.34
C ILE A 85 -16.41 -6.53 3.44
N VAL A 86 -15.19 -6.51 3.99
CA VAL A 86 -14.79 -7.42 5.06
C VAL A 86 -15.53 -7.09 6.36
N ALA A 87 -15.60 -5.83 6.75
CA ALA A 87 -16.30 -5.38 7.96
C ALA A 87 -17.79 -5.73 7.94
N SER A 88 -18.43 -5.62 6.77
CA SER A 88 -19.85 -5.96 6.58
C SER A 88 -20.14 -7.45 6.68
N SER A 89 -19.12 -8.32 6.62
CA SER A 89 -19.29 -9.77 6.82
C SER A 89 -19.43 -10.16 8.29
N LEU A 90 -19.09 -9.26 9.22
CA LEU A 90 -19.19 -9.51 10.64
C LEU A 90 -20.66 -9.49 11.10
N GLN A 91 -20.98 -10.34 12.08
CA GLN A 91 -22.30 -10.48 12.65
C GLN A 91 -22.37 -9.81 14.04
N PRO A 92 -23.58 -9.46 14.53
CA PRO A 92 -23.75 -9.05 15.91
C PRO A 92 -23.15 -10.06 16.88
N GLY A 93 -22.31 -9.60 17.81
CA GLY A 93 -21.56 -10.43 18.75
C GLY A 93 -20.16 -10.83 18.30
N ASP A 94 -19.81 -10.67 17.02
CA ASP A 94 -18.43 -10.87 16.56
C ASP A 94 -17.50 -9.81 17.15
N GLU A 95 -16.27 -10.19 17.48
CA GLU A 95 -15.20 -9.27 17.88
C GLU A 95 -14.14 -9.14 16.77
N VAL A 96 -13.81 -7.88 16.44
CA VAL A 96 -12.66 -7.55 15.60
C VAL A 96 -11.59 -6.85 16.44
N LEU A 97 -10.34 -7.34 16.31
CA LEU A 97 -9.16 -6.76 16.95
C LEU A 97 -8.45 -5.86 15.94
N VAL A 98 -8.12 -4.62 16.34
CA VAL A 98 -7.47 -3.61 15.50
C VAL A 98 -6.38 -2.86 16.26
N ALA A 99 -5.36 -2.35 15.54
CA ALA A 99 -4.40 -1.42 16.14
C ALA A 99 -5.02 -0.02 16.24
N VAL A 100 -4.95 0.61 17.43
CA VAL A 100 -5.56 1.92 17.70
C VAL A 100 -4.94 3.05 16.86
N GLU A 101 -3.66 2.90 16.48
CA GLU A 101 -2.90 3.88 15.70
C GLU A 101 -3.03 3.70 14.19
N ASP A 102 -3.74 2.66 13.73
CA ASP A 102 -3.77 2.31 12.31
C ASP A 102 -4.47 3.36 11.44
N PHE A 103 -4.21 3.29 10.15
CA PHE A 103 -4.77 4.22 9.18
C PHE A 103 -6.29 4.07 9.10
N THR A 104 -6.99 5.19 9.04
CA THR A 104 -8.45 5.24 9.15
C THR A 104 -9.19 4.50 8.03
N SER A 105 -8.59 4.31 6.85
CA SER A 105 -9.19 3.47 5.79
C SER A 105 -9.26 1.98 6.18
N VAL A 106 -8.42 1.53 7.10
CA VAL A 106 -8.54 0.20 7.74
C VAL A 106 -9.51 0.30 8.91
N LEU A 107 -9.30 1.24 9.83
CA LEU A 107 -9.97 1.27 11.12
C LEU A 107 -11.46 1.65 11.05
N PHE A 108 -11.80 2.71 10.32
CA PHE A 108 -13.16 3.29 10.33
C PHE A 108 -14.25 2.35 9.79
N PRO A 109 -14.04 1.55 8.74
CA PRO A 109 -15.04 0.58 8.30
C PRO A 109 -15.44 -0.42 9.38
N PHE A 110 -14.50 -0.84 10.25
CA PHE A 110 -14.80 -1.73 11.38
C PHE A 110 -15.49 -0.99 12.51
N LEU A 111 -15.03 0.20 12.88
CA LEU A 111 -15.70 1.03 13.90
C LEU A 111 -17.16 1.34 13.52
N SER A 112 -17.44 1.51 12.23
CA SER A 112 -18.80 1.74 11.73
C SER A 112 -19.75 0.56 11.92
N GLN A 113 -19.25 -0.64 12.27
CA GLN A 113 -20.08 -1.81 12.56
C GLN A 113 -20.55 -1.88 14.03
N GLN A 114 -20.03 -1.04 14.92
CA GLN A 114 -20.42 -1.05 16.34
C GLN A 114 -21.93 -0.89 16.54
N PRO A 115 -22.66 -0.01 15.81
CA PRO A 115 -24.14 0.08 15.94
C PRO A 115 -24.87 -1.20 15.51
N ARG A 116 -24.22 -2.11 14.78
CA ARG A 116 -24.76 -3.42 14.40
C ARG A 116 -24.48 -4.50 15.45
N GLY A 117 -23.86 -4.16 16.57
CA GLY A 117 -23.53 -5.10 17.64
C GLY A 117 -22.18 -5.81 17.47
N VAL A 118 -21.30 -5.33 16.59
CA VAL A 118 -19.92 -5.82 16.46
C VAL A 118 -19.06 -5.15 17.52
N THR A 119 -18.26 -5.92 18.25
CA THR A 119 -17.27 -5.39 19.20
C THR A 119 -15.98 -5.05 18.46
N VAL A 120 -15.51 -3.80 18.57
CA VAL A 120 -14.22 -3.39 18.03
C VAL A 120 -13.25 -3.16 19.17
N ARG A 121 -12.32 -4.09 19.35
CA ARG A 121 -11.29 -4.02 20.38
C ARG A 121 -10.03 -3.36 19.82
N CYS A 122 -9.78 -2.13 20.26
CA CYS A 122 -8.62 -1.34 19.86
C CYS A 122 -7.49 -1.56 20.88
N VAL A 123 -6.31 -1.95 20.41
CA VAL A 123 -5.11 -2.15 21.24
C VAL A 123 -3.91 -1.46 20.60
N PRO A 124 -2.85 -1.13 21.36
CA PRO A 124 -1.59 -0.69 20.76
C PRO A 124 -1.03 -1.75 19.79
N LEU A 125 -0.37 -1.31 18.73
CA LEU A 125 0.22 -2.23 17.73
C LEU A 125 1.13 -3.29 18.37
N ASP A 126 1.96 -2.86 19.33
CA ASP A 126 2.92 -3.74 20.00
C ASP A 126 2.26 -4.83 20.88
N ALA A 127 1.00 -4.63 21.25
CA ALA A 127 0.20 -5.61 22.00
C ALA A 127 -0.75 -6.42 21.10
N LEU A 128 -0.82 -6.13 19.79
CA LEU A 128 -1.86 -6.68 18.92
C LEU A 128 -1.82 -8.22 18.86
N ILE A 129 -0.66 -8.78 18.61
CA ILE A 129 -0.49 -10.25 18.44
C ILE A 129 -0.80 -10.98 19.75
N ASP A 130 -0.30 -10.47 20.88
CA ASP A 130 -0.53 -11.07 22.21
C ASP A 130 -1.99 -10.90 22.68
N SER A 131 -2.73 -9.98 22.06
CA SER A 131 -4.15 -9.75 22.36
C SER A 131 -5.09 -10.66 21.58
N ILE A 132 -4.60 -11.48 20.66
CA ILE A 132 -5.42 -12.44 19.91
C ILE A 132 -5.84 -13.60 20.84
N ASP A 133 -7.14 -13.79 21.01
CA ASP A 133 -7.71 -14.83 21.88
C ASP A 133 -8.96 -15.48 21.24
N ASP A 134 -9.58 -16.45 21.92
CA ASP A 134 -10.72 -17.23 21.43
C ASP A 134 -11.97 -16.38 21.09
N ARG A 135 -12.05 -15.12 21.54
CA ARG A 135 -13.13 -14.19 21.20
C ARG A 135 -12.86 -13.50 19.86
N THR A 136 -11.61 -13.47 19.40
CA THR A 136 -11.22 -12.76 18.19
C THR A 136 -11.77 -13.46 16.96
N LYS A 137 -12.70 -12.80 16.28
CA LYS A 137 -13.27 -13.30 15.01
C LYS A 137 -12.46 -12.89 13.81
N LEU A 138 -11.89 -11.67 13.86
CA LEU A 138 -11.09 -11.06 12.81
C LEU A 138 -10.01 -10.19 13.44
N VAL A 139 -8.81 -10.22 12.89
CA VAL A 139 -7.77 -9.20 13.13
C VAL A 139 -7.64 -8.34 11.88
N ALA A 140 -7.72 -7.02 12.03
CA ALA A 140 -7.56 -6.08 10.92
C ALA A 140 -6.44 -5.07 11.24
N VAL A 141 -5.40 -5.04 10.39
CA VAL A 141 -4.19 -4.24 10.66
C VAL A 141 -3.39 -3.96 9.39
N SER A 142 -2.64 -2.85 9.37
CA SER A 142 -1.64 -2.59 8.32
C SER A 142 -0.33 -3.33 8.63
N SER A 143 0.26 -3.98 7.61
CA SER A 143 1.56 -4.68 7.72
C SER A 143 2.72 -3.75 8.04
N VAL A 144 2.62 -2.47 7.61
CA VAL A 144 3.56 -1.39 7.97
C VAL A 144 2.74 -0.17 8.34
N GLN A 145 3.03 0.44 9.49
CA GLN A 145 2.30 1.60 9.96
C GLN A 145 2.63 2.85 9.14
N SER A 146 1.61 3.49 8.61
CA SER A 146 1.76 4.71 7.79
C SER A 146 2.31 5.89 8.57
N ALA A 147 2.11 5.93 9.88
CA ALA A 147 2.46 7.05 10.73
C ALA A 147 3.98 7.14 10.99
N ASP A 148 4.61 6.01 11.27
CA ASP A 148 5.98 5.94 11.79
C ASP A 148 6.86 4.87 11.14
N GLY A 149 6.27 4.00 10.30
CA GLY A 149 7.00 2.96 9.59
C GLY A 149 7.26 1.69 10.41
N ARG A 150 6.64 1.51 11.59
CA ARG A 150 6.74 0.24 12.31
C ARG A 150 6.24 -0.90 11.44
N VAL A 151 7.06 -1.95 11.33
CA VAL A 151 6.76 -3.16 10.56
C VAL A 151 6.21 -4.22 11.50
N LEU A 152 5.02 -4.72 11.19
CA LEU A 152 4.39 -5.80 11.94
C LEU A 152 5.06 -7.14 11.60
N ASP A 153 5.26 -8.00 12.59
CA ASP A 153 5.60 -9.40 12.37
C ASP A 153 4.38 -10.14 11.81
N THR A 154 4.28 -10.14 10.48
CA THR A 154 3.14 -10.73 9.76
C THR A 154 3.12 -12.26 9.86
N ALA A 155 4.26 -12.90 10.09
CA ALA A 155 4.33 -14.36 10.29
C ALA A 155 3.72 -14.73 11.64
N SER A 156 4.16 -14.07 12.72
CA SER A 156 3.59 -14.27 14.06
C SER A 156 2.11 -13.91 14.12
N LEU A 157 1.66 -12.88 13.39
CA LEU A 157 0.24 -12.54 13.26
C LEU A 157 -0.56 -13.71 12.67
N ALA A 158 -0.08 -14.28 11.54
CA ALA A 158 -0.76 -15.38 10.88
C ALA A 158 -0.86 -16.60 11.79
N ASP A 159 0.27 -16.98 12.45
CA ASP A 159 0.31 -18.10 13.39
C ASP A 159 -0.62 -17.91 14.59
N ALA A 160 -0.67 -16.69 15.14
CA ALA A 160 -1.55 -16.38 16.27
C ALA A 160 -3.04 -16.45 15.89
N ALA A 161 -3.41 -15.90 14.73
CA ALA A 161 -4.78 -15.94 14.23
C ALA A 161 -5.22 -17.38 13.91
N GLU A 162 -4.36 -18.18 13.29
CA GLU A 162 -4.62 -19.58 12.95
C GLU A 162 -4.90 -20.42 14.20
N ARG A 163 -4.13 -20.24 15.28
CA ARG A 163 -4.31 -20.99 16.55
C ARG A 163 -5.71 -20.86 17.15
N VAL A 164 -6.36 -19.72 16.95
CA VAL A 164 -7.72 -19.46 17.51
C VAL A 164 -8.80 -19.50 16.42
N GLY A 165 -8.45 -19.79 15.17
CA GLY A 165 -9.38 -19.78 14.03
C GLY A 165 -9.90 -18.39 13.66
N ALA A 166 -9.19 -17.33 14.01
CA ALA A 166 -9.53 -15.97 13.63
C ALA A 166 -9.16 -15.71 12.16
N ARG A 167 -10.00 -14.94 11.46
CA ARG A 167 -9.67 -14.42 10.12
C ARG A 167 -8.71 -13.25 10.24
N THR A 168 -8.04 -12.94 9.14
CA THR A 168 -7.11 -11.81 9.05
C THR A 168 -7.46 -10.90 7.88
N TYR A 169 -7.42 -9.58 8.10
CA TYR A 169 -7.43 -8.56 7.06
C TYR A 169 -6.18 -7.70 7.20
N VAL A 170 -5.29 -7.76 6.20
CA VAL A 170 -4.01 -7.05 6.25
C VAL A 170 -3.94 -6.01 5.12
N ASP A 171 -3.81 -4.73 5.49
CA ASP A 171 -3.50 -3.66 4.53
C ASP A 171 -2.00 -3.64 4.23
N THR A 172 -1.64 -3.96 3.00
CA THR A 172 -0.26 -4.00 2.52
C THR A 172 0.14 -2.74 1.74
N THR A 173 -0.64 -1.67 1.82
CA THR A 173 -0.40 -0.40 1.10
C THR A 173 0.98 0.21 1.38
N GLN A 174 1.54 -0.02 2.56
CA GLN A 174 2.84 0.52 2.95
C GLN A 174 3.98 -0.50 2.83
N SER A 175 3.70 -1.73 2.39
CA SER A 175 4.68 -2.81 2.27
C SER A 175 4.85 -3.33 0.84
N THR A 176 3.75 -3.58 0.10
CA THR A 176 3.85 -4.14 -1.25
C THR A 176 4.68 -3.24 -2.16
N GLY A 177 5.69 -3.83 -2.80
CA GLY A 177 6.62 -3.16 -3.69
C GLY A 177 8.05 -3.07 -3.14
N TRP A 178 8.24 -3.11 -1.81
CA TRP A 178 9.57 -3.10 -1.19
C TRP A 178 9.73 -4.14 -0.06
N LEU A 179 8.65 -4.48 0.65
CA LEU A 179 8.68 -5.50 1.70
C LEU A 179 7.85 -6.71 1.24
N PRO A 180 8.45 -7.89 1.05
CA PRO A 180 7.71 -9.10 0.73
C PRO A 180 6.71 -9.44 1.83
N VAL A 181 5.45 -9.64 1.45
CA VAL A 181 4.39 -10.13 2.32
C VAL A 181 3.74 -11.31 1.61
N ASP A 182 3.79 -12.49 2.23
CA ASP A 182 3.09 -13.66 1.73
C ASP A 182 1.58 -13.50 1.98
N THR A 183 0.87 -12.96 0.98
CA THR A 183 -0.55 -12.66 1.11
C THR A 183 -1.40 -13.91 1.17
N ASP A 184 -0.88 -15.08 0.76
CA ASP A 184 -1.58 -16.35 0.81
C ASP A 184 -1.79 -16.88 2.24
N ARG A 185 -1.04 -16.35 3.20
CA ARG A 185 -1.22 -16.66 4.63
C ARG A 185 -2.39 -15.91 5.28
N PHE A 186 -2.98 -14.91 4.61
CA PHE A 186 -4.05 -14.11 5.17
C PHE A 186 -5.39 -14.40 4.52
N SER A 187 -6.47 -14.26 5.29
CA SER A 187 -7.83 -14.41 4.79
C SER A 187 -8.14 -13.39 3.70
N PHE A 188 -7.71 -12.15 3.94
CA PHE A 188 -7.92 -11.00 3.07
C PHE A 188 -6.73 -10.05 3.16
N THR A 189 -6.33 -9.47 2.02
CA THR A 189 -5.40 -8.34 2.01
C THR A 189 -5.89 -7.24 1.09
N SER A 190 -5.39 -6.03 1.28
CA SER A 190 -5.66 -4.92 0.38
C SER A 190 -4.43 -4.06 0.17
N CYS A 191 -4.33 -3.42 -1.00
CA CYS A 191 -3.20 -2.57 -1.34
C CYS A 191 -3.62 -1.41 -2.25
N HIS A 192 -3.37 -0.16 -1.84
CA HIS A 192 -3.39 0.98 -2.75
C HIS A 192 -2.13 1.03 -3.62
N ALA A 193 -2.31 1.29 -4.91
CA ALA A 193 -1.18 1.27 -5.85
C ALA A 193 -0.42 2.60 -5.95
N TYR A 194 -0.96 3.72 -5.47
CA TYR A 194 -0.40 5.04 -5.71
C TYR A 194 0.76 5.47 -4.78
N LYS A 195 1.24 4.57 -3.90
CA LYS A 195 2.38 4.83 -3.02
C LYS A 195 3.61 4.08 -3.53
N TRP A 196 3.96 3.00 -2.88
CA TRP A 196 5.14 2.19 -3.19
C TRP A 196 5.07 1.48 -4.55
N LEU A 197 3.87 1.29 -5.10
CA LEU A 197 3.70 0.76 -6.44
C LEU A 197 3.78 1.84 -7.54
N CYS A 198 4.07 3.10 -7.21
CA CYS A 198 4.31 4.22 -8.12
C CYS A 198 3.24 4.41 -9.20
N SER A 199 2.03 3.94 -8.93
CA SER A 199 0.89 3.96 -9.85
C SER A 199 0.07 5.25 -9.71
N PRO A 200 -0.74 5.59 -10.70
CA PRO A 200 -1.72 6.66 -10.56
C PRO A 200 -2.71 6.38 -9.43
N ARG A 201 -3.23 7.44 -8.81
CA ARG A 201 -4.31 7.29 -7.83
C ARG A 201 -5.59 6.78 -8.51
N GLY A 202 -6.39 6.00 -7.78
CA GLY A 202 -7.66 5.43 -8.26
C GLY A 202 -7.55 3.95 -8.62
N THR A 203 -6.45 3.30 -8.25
CA THR A 203 -6.26 1.86 -8.37
C THR A 203 -5.89 1.24 -7.03
N ALA A 204 -6.54 0.13 -6.72
CA ALA A 204 -6.31 -0.66 -5.52
C ALA A 204 -6.62 -2.13 -5.80
N PHE A 205 -5.99 -3.00 -5.04
CA PHE A 205 -6.14 -4.45 -5.15
C PHE A 205 -6.65 -5.02 -3.83
N PHE A 206 -7.42 -6.11 -3.94
CA PHE A 206 -7.95 -6.85 -2.81
C PHE A 206 -7.75 -8.34 -3.06
N THR A 207 -7.12 -9.06 -2.13
CA THR A 207 -6.97 -10.50 -2.24
C THR A 207 -7.92 -11.21 -1.29
N VAL A 208 -8.45 -12.34 -1.74
CA VAL A 208 -9.39 -13.15 -0.97
C VAL A 208 -8.98 -14.61 -1.06
N GLN A 209 -8.93 -15.31 0.07
CA GLN A 209 -8.76 -16.77 0.04
C GLN A 209 -9.95 -17.44 -0.67
N PRO A 210 -9.72 -18.42 -1.57
CA PRO A 210 -10.77 -19.03 -2.37
C PRO A 210 -11.92 -19.61 -1.52
N SER A 211 -11.60 -20.21 -0.38
CA SER A 211 -12.58 -20.77 0.57
C SER A 211 -13.51 -19.70 1.18
N LEU A 212 -13.09 -18.44 1.16
CA LEU A 212 -13.82 -17.31 1.79
C LEU A 212 -14.61 -16.46 0.81
N LEU A 213 -14.49 -16.68 -0.50
CA LEU A 213 -15.17 -15.90 -1.54
C LEU A 213 -16.68 -15.74 -1.30
N LYS A 214 -17.34 -16.82 -0.88
CA LYS A 214 -18.79 -16.85 -0.63
C LYS A 214 -19.19 -16.33 0.75
N SER A 215 -18.24 -16.13 1.65
CA SER A 215 -18.49 -15.61 3.00
C SER A 215 -18.58 -14.08 3.05
N LEU A 216 -18.13 -13.41 1.99
CA LEU A 216 -18.17 -11.97 1.90
C LEU A 216 -19.42 -11.48 1.16
N PRO A 217 -20.07 -10.41 1.63
CA PRO A 217 -21.17 -9.77 0.90
C PRO A 217 -20.63 -9.04 -0.33
N VAL A 218 -21.28 -9.22 -1.47
CA VAL A 218 -20.98 -8.47 -2.70
C VAL A 218 -21.77 -7.16 -2.67
N ARG A 219 -21.18 -6.09 -2.15
CA ARG A 219 -21.88 -4.83 -1.87
C ARG A 219 -21.93 -3.87 -3.05
N ASN A 220 -20.87 -3.86 -3.86
CA ASN A 220 -20.68 -2.86 -4.91
C ASN A 220 -20.59 -3.51 -6.30
N ALA A 221 -21.23 -4.67 -6.49
CA ALA A 221 -21.21 -5.37 -7.77
C ALA A 221 -21.84 -4.51 -8.87
N GLY A 222 -21.04 -4.29 -9.89
CA GLY A 222 -21.48 -3.76 -11.17
C GLY A 222 -21.21 -4.79 -12.28
N TRP A 223 -21.28 -4.33 -13.53
CA TRP A 223 -21.04 -5.17 -14.71
C TRP A 223 -19.64 -5.80 -14.71
N TYR A 224 -18.62 -5.13 -14.13
CA TYR A 224 -17.23 -5.59 -14.10
C TYR A 224 -17.01 -6.76 -13.11
N ALA A 225 -17.92 -6.93 -12.15
CA ALA A 225 -17.92 -8.08 -11.23
C ALA A 225 -18.56 -9.34 -11.84
N GLY A 226 -19.03 -9.26 -13.08
CA GLY A 226 -19.70 -10.35 -13.78
C GLY A 226 -18.76 -11.47 -14.21
N ALA A 227 -19.31 -12.68 -14.37
CA ALA A 227 -18.58 -13.84 -14.87
C ALA A 227 -17.92 -13.57 -16.23
N ASP A 228 -18.68 -12.94 -17.12
CA ASP A 228 -18.19 -12.33 -18.35
C ASP A 228 -18.56 -10.85 -18.30
N VAL A 229 -17.56 -9.99 -18.38
CA VAL A 229 -17.66 -8.55 -18.16
C VAL A 229 -18.64 -7.92 -19.19
N TRP A 230 -18.45 -8.22 -20.47
CA TRP A 230 -19.15 -7.56 -21.55
C TRP A 230 -20.58 -8.07 -21.77
N THR A 231 -20.88 -9.30 -21.39
CA THR A 231 -22.26 -9.84 -21.40
C THR A 231 -23.02 -9.51 -20.11
N SER A 232 -22.34 -8.99 -19.09
CA SER A 232 -22.97 -8.62 -17.81
C SER A 232 -23.38 -7.14 -17.69
N ILE A 233 -23.28 -6.36 -18.79
CA ILE A 233 -23.58 -4.92 -18.80
C ILE A 233 -25.03 -4.64 -18.46
N TYR A 234 -25.97 -5.46 -18.95
CA TYR A 234 -27.40 -5.21 -18.82
C TYR A 234 -28.18 -6.38 -18.24
N GLY A 235 -29.22 -6.05 -17.49
CA GLY A 235 -30.31 -6.94 -17.10
C GLY A 235 -29.98 -7.95 -16.00
N ALA A 236 -31.01 -8.60 -15.52
CA ALA A 236 -30.96 -9.71 -14.57
C ALA A 236 -30.81 -11.05 -15.33
N PRO A 237 -30.40 -12.13 -14.63
CA PRO A 237 -30.10 -12.25 -13.22
C PRO A 237 -28.68 -11.77 -12.84
N LEU A 238 -28.36 -11.68 -11.54
CA LEU A 238 -27.01 -11.44 -11.05
C LEU A 238 -26.07 -12.59 -11.44
N ARG A 239 -25.04 -12.30 -12.22
CA ARG A 239 -24.09 -13.25 -12.81
C ARG A 239 -22.66 -12.91 -12.35
N LEU A 240 -22.31 -13.21 -11.12
CA LEU A 240 -21.01 -12.91 -10.57
C LEU A 240 -19.94 -13.88 -11.06
N ALA A 241 -18.70 -13.41 -11.12
CA ALA A 241 -17.53 -14.26 -11.30
C ALA A 241 -17.40 -15.27 -10.15
N ASP A 242 -16.80 -16.44 -10.44
CA ASP A 242 -16.58 -17.50 -9.45
C ASP A 242 -15.31 -17.31 -8.65
N ASP A 243 -14.46 -16.37 -9.04
CA ASP A 243 -13.19 -15.98 -8.42
C ASP A 243 -13.30 -14.60 -7.72
N ALA A 244 -12.16 -14.01 -7.32
CA ALA A 244 -12.15 -12.73 -6.62
C ALA A 244 -12.68 -11.56 -7.47
N ARG A 245 -12.73 -11.68 -8.79
CA ARG A 245 -13.31 -10.66 -9.69
C ARG A 245 -14.75 -10.33 -9.35
N ARG A 246 -15.47 -11.20 -8.63
CA ARG A 246 -16.81 -10.89 -8.10
C ARG A 246 -16.89 -9.63 -7.23
N PHE A 247 -15.73 -9.14 -6.73
CA PHE A 247 -15.59 -7.91 -5.97
C PHE A 247 -15.01 -6.75 -6.80
N ASP A 248 -14.80 -6.95 -8.10
CA ASP A 248 -14.28 -5.92 -8.98
C ASP A 248 -15.23 -4.72 -9.07
N LEU A 249 -14.61 -3.54 -9.06
CA LEU A 249 -15.29 -2.29 -9.41
C LEU A 249 -14.99 -1.94 -10.86
N SER A 250 -15.91 -1.21 -11.49
CA SER A 250 -15.66 -0.65 -12.83
C SER A 250 -14.37 0.18 -12.83
N PRO A 251 -13.40 -0.13 -13.72
CA PRO A 251 -12.05 0.42 -13.66
C PRO A 251 -11.99 1.89 -14.10
N ALA A 252 -11.16 2.68 -13.44
CA ALA A 252 -10.73 4.00 -13.88
C ALA A 252 -9.65 3.83 -14.97
N TRP A 253 -10.03 3.63 -16.21
CA TRP A 253 -9.23 3.12 -17.33
C TRP A 253 -7.84 3.73 -17.45
N LEU A 254 -7.72 5.07 -17.53
CA LEU A 254 -6.42 5.74 -17.64
C LEU A 254 -5.49 5.44 -16.46
N SER A 255 -6.04 5.29 -15.24
CA SER A 255 -5.25 4.91 -14.08
C SER A 255 -4.73 3.48 -14.21
N TRP A 256 -5.50 2.56 -14.80
CA TRP A 256 -5.07 1.18 -15.02
C TRP A 256 -3.99 1.05 -16.09
N VAL A 257 -4.03 1.88 -17.13
CA VAL A 257 -2.93 1.99 -18.11
C VAL A 257 -1.61 2.33 -17.40
N GLY A 258 -1.63 3.37 -16.56
CA GLY A 258 -0.45 3.77 -15.80
C GLY A 258 -0.02 2.71 -14.79
N THR A 259 -1.00 2.02 -14.15
CA THR A 259 -0.72 0.96 -13.16
C THR A 259 -0.01 -0.23 -13.81
N ALA A 260 -0.45 -0.68 -14.99
CA ALA A 260 0.20 -1.78 -15.70
C ALA A 260 1.68 -1.47 -16.01
N ALA A 261 1.97 -0.23 -16.42
CA ALA A 261 3.34 0.21 -16.70
C ALA A 261 4.20 0.32 -15.42
N ALA A 262 3.63 0.86 -14.34
CA ALA A 262 4.31 1.01 -13.05
C ALA A 262 4.66 -0.33 -12.42
N LEU A 263 3.68 -1.25 -12.35
CA LEU A 263 3.90 -2.59 -11.77
C LEU A 263 4.91 -3.42 -12.56
N GLN A 264 4.96 -3.26 -13.90
CA GLN A 264 5.95 -3.96 -14.72
C GLN A 264 7.37 -3.60 -14.30
N LEU A 265 7.65 -2.30 -14.09
CA LEU A 265 8.98 -1.86 -13.64
C LEU A 265 9.36 -2.50 -12.29
N LEU A 266 8.42 -2.55 -11.34
CA LEU A 266 8.69 -3.15 -10.02
C LEU A 266 8.94 -4.66 -10.09
N VAL A 267 8.18 -5.37 -10.91
CA VAL A 267 8.38 -6.81 -11.15
C VAL A 267 9.73 -7.06 -11.82
N ASP A 268 10.14 -6.23 -12.79
CA ASP A 268 11.41 -6.38 -13.51
C ASP A 268 12.63 -6.15 -12.61
N VAL A 269 12.49 -5.30 -11.57
CA VAL A 269 13.52 -5.06 -10.54
C VAL A 269 13.50 -6.14 -9.46
N GLY A 270 12.33 -6.48 -8.97
CA GLY A 270 12.08 -7.44 -7.89
C GLY A 270 11.98 -6.79 -6.51
N THR A 271 11.00 -7.24 -5.73
CA THR A 271 10.66 -6.67 -4.40
C THR A 271 11.82 -6.75 -3.42
N GLU A 272 12.60 -7.83 -3.41
CA GLU A 272 13.74 -8.03 -2.52
C GLU A 272 14.86 -7.02 -2.81
N ALA A 273 15.16 -6.78 -4.09
CA ALA A 273 16.19 -5.81 -4.48
C ALA A 273 15.76 -4.38 -4.12
N ILE A 274 14.49 -4.05 -4.36
CA ILE A 274 13.90 -2.75 -3.98
C ILE A 274 13.96 -2.58 -2.45
N GLY A 275 13.52 -3.57 -1.69
CA GLY A 275 13.52 -3.52 -0.24
C GLY A 275 14.92 -3.37 0.35
N ALA A 276 15.89 -4.12 -0.16
CA ALA A 276 17.28 -3.99 0.28
C ALA A 276 17.82 -2.57 0.03
N HIS A 277 17.54 -1.99 -1.12
CA HIS A 277 17.90 -0.61 -1.47
C HIS A 277 17.23 0.41 -0.54
N ASP A 278 15.91 0.36 -0.41
CA ASP A 278 15.13 1.33 0.34
C ASP A 278 15.47 1.32 1.84
N ILE A 279 15.62 0.12 2.41
CA ILE A 279 16.01 -0.06 3.82
C ILE A 279 17.45 0.41 4.05
N ALA A 280 18.36 0.15 3.11
CA ALA A 280 19.75 0.60 3.24
C ALA A 280 19.84 2.14 3.29
N LEU A 281 19.13 2.86 2.41
CA LEU A 281 19.05 4.32 2.43
C LEU A 281 18.42 4.85 3.72
N ALA A 282 17.34 4.22 4.18
CA ALA A 282 16.69 4.59 5.43
C ALA A 282 17.61 4.38 6.64
N ASN A 283 18.38 3.30 6.67
CA ASN A 283 19.34 3.03 7.76
C ASN A 283 20.60 3.90 7.68
N ASP A 284 21.01 4.30 6.49
CA ASP A 284 22.09 5.28 6.32
C ASP A 284 21.67 6.64 6.93
N LEU A 285 20.45 7.11 6.65
CA LEU A 285 19.92 8.30 7.33
C LEU A 285 19.84 8.11 8.87
N ARG A 286 19.36 6.96 9.34
CA ARG A 286 19.32 6.67 10.79
C ARG A 286 20.70 6.75 11.43
N ALA A 287 21.72 6.21 10.77
CA ALA A 287 23.10 6.26 11.25
C ALA A 287 23.61 7.69 11.36
N HIS A 288 23.37 8.57 10.37
CA HIS A 288 23.71 9.99 10.43
C HIS A 288 23.03 10.71 11.60
N LEU A 289 21.82 10.30 11.98
CA LEU A 289 21.05 10.91 13.07
C LEU A 289 21.30 10.25 14.44
N GLY A 290 22.11 9.18 14.52
CA GLY A 290 22.35 8.42 15.75
C GLY A 290 21.11 7.65 16.21
N MET A 291 20.25 7.24 15.29
CA MET A 291 19.06 6.40 15.52
C MET A 291 19.41 4.92 15.34
N ASP A 292 18.66 4.05 16.00
CA ASP A 292 18.80 2.61 15.82
C ASP A 292 18.42 2.16 14.39
N VAL A 293 19.05 1.09 13.93
CA VAL A 293 18.71 0.42 12.68
C VAL A 293 17.29 -0.15 12.72
N SER A 294 16.63 -0.23 11.55
CA SER A 294 15.29 -0.77 11.45
C SER A 294 15.13 -1.54 10.13
N ASN A 295 14.13 -2.40 10.07
CA ASN A 295 13.70 -3.12 8.86
C ASN A 295 12.70 -2.31 8.01
N SER A 296 12.63 -0.99 8.19
CA SER A 296 11.67 -0.11 7.53
C SER A 296 12.35 0.88 6.59
N ALA A 297 11.78 1.04 5.39
CA ALA A 297 12.12 2.09 4.43
C ALA A 297 11.56 3.49 4.83
N ILE A 298 10.75 3.55 5.88
CA ILE A 298 10.18 4.77 6.45
C ILE A 298 10.94 5.17 7.69
N VAL A 299 11.32 6.45 7.78
CA VAL A 299 12.00 7.05 8.95
C VAL A 299 11.13 8.15 9.52
N LEU A 300 10.73 8.05 10.78
CA LEU A 300 10.08 9.14 11.51
C LEU A 300 11.13 9.91 12.31
N VAL A 301 11.38 11.15 11.95
CA VAL A 301 12.35 12.02 12.61
C VAL A 301 11.64 12.91 13.62
N LYS A 302 12.11 12.84 14.88
CA LYS A 302 11.75 13.76 15.97
C LYS A 302 13.04 14.28 16.58
N LEU A 303 13.23 15.58 16.58
CA LEU A 303 14.41 16.23 17.15
C LEU A 303 14.04 16.93 18.46
N PRO A 304 14.73 16.67 19.58
CA PRO A 304 14.43 17.31 20.85
C PRO A 304 14.48 18.84 20.77
N GLY A 305 13.40 19.49 21.20
CA GLY A 305 13.29 20.96 21.20
C GLY A 305 13.04 21.61 19.84
N ILE A 306 12.85 20.81 18.75
CA ILE A 306 12.60 21.33 17.40
C ILE A 306 11.24 20.83 16.93
N THR A 307 10.38 21.73 16.47
CA THR A 307 9.02 21.36 16.03
C THR A 307 9.04 20.73 14.64
N PRO A 308 8.03 19.92 14.30
CA PRO A 308 7.89 19.36 12.95
C PRO A 308 7.87 20.43 11.85
N GLU A 309 7.31 21.61 12.13
CA GLU A 309 7.25 22.74 11.21
C GLU A 309 8.64 23.31 10.91
N GLN A 310 9.50 23.43 11.96
CA GLN A 310 10.90 23.86 11.81
C GLN A 310 11.70 22.84 10.98
N ILE A 311 11.54 21.55 11.25
CA ILE A 311 12.16 20.48 10.48
C ILE A 311 11.71 20.54 9.02
N THR A 312 10.40 20.65 8.78
CA THR A 312 9.84 20.72 7.42
C THR A 312 10.31 21.95 6.65
N ALA A 313 10.38 23.11 7.31
CA ALA A 313 10.89 24.35 6.70
C ALA A 313 12.36 24.22 6.29
N THR A 314 13.19 23.63 7.13
CA THR A 314 14.62 23.39 6.84
C THR A 314 14.81 22.40 5.68
N LEU A 315 14.07 21.29 5.69
CA LEU A 315 14.08 20.32 4.60
C LEU A 315 13.57 20.94 3.30
N GLY A 316 12.50 21.73 3.34
CA GLY A 316 11.97 22.46 2.18
C GLY A 316 12.95 23.46 1.60
N ALA A 317 13.74 24.17 2.45
CA ALA A 317 14.80 25.06 2.01
C ALA A 317 15.97 24.31 1.31
N ALA A 318 16.13 23.03 1.60
CA ALA A 318 17.07 22.11 0.95
C ALA A 318 16.43 21.34 -0.22
N ASP A 319 15.25 21.74 -0.69
CA ASP A 319 14.47 21.09 -1.76
C ASP A 319 14.13 19.61 -1.48
N VAL A 320 13.87 19.29 -0.20
CA VAL A 320 13.49 17.94 0.24
C VAL A 320 11.98 17.88 0.49
N GLN A 321 11.29 16.97 -0.21
CA GLN A 321 9.88 16.70 -0.03
C GLN A 321 9.64 15.61 1.04
N CYS A 322 8.86 15.91 2.05
CA CYS A 322 8.55 15.02 3.18
C CYS A 322 7.12 15.20 3.68
N ALA A 323 6.71 14.53 4.76
CA ALA A 323 5.39 14.69 5.36
C ALA A 323 5.46 14.75 6.89
N VAL A 324 4.62 15.58 7.52
CA VAL A 324 4.44 15.59 8.98
C VAL A 324 3.46 14.48 9.36
N ARG A 325 3.85 13.55 10.24
CA ARG A 325 3.03 12.46 10.77
C ARG A 325 3.42 12.18 12.22
N ALA A 326 2.47 11.72 13.02
CA ALA A 326 2.71 11.26 14.40
C ALA A 326 3.59 12.19 15.26
N GLY A 327 3.45 13.52 15.07
CA GLY A 327 4.22 14.53 15.79
C GLY A 327 5.71 14.59 15.40
N GLY A 328 6.08 14.08 14.23
CA GLY A 328 7.41 14.14 13.64
C GLY A 328 7.38 14.34 12.14
N VAL A 329 8.54 14.36 11.50
CA VAL A 329 8.67 14.40 10.05
C VAL A 329 8.98 13.00 9.53
N ARG A 330 8.12 12.49 8.65
CA ARG A 330 8.25 11.18 8.02
C ARG A 330 8.96 11.32 6.69
N LEU A 331 10.01 10.55 6.52
CA LEU A 331 10.79 10.39 5.31
C LEU A 331 10.63 8.94 4.81
N ALA A 332 10.54 8.75 3.51
CA ALA A 332 10.31 7.43 2.90
C ALA A 332 11.10 7.35 1.61
N PHE A 333 12.14 6.51 1.61
CA PHE A 333 13.03 6.29 0.47
C PHE A 333 12.49 5.23 -0.48
N HIS A 334 12.77 5.37 -1.77
CA HIS A 334 12.35 4.40 -2.78
C HIS A 334 13.28 4.45 -3.99
N LEU A 335 12.98 3.70 -5.05
CA LEU A 335 13.77 3.51 -6.29
C LEU A 335 14.43 4.78 -6.85
N TYR A 336 13.83 5.95 -6.67
CA TYR A 336 14.33 7.22 -7.20
C TYR A 336 15.35 7.92 -6.28
N ASN A 337 15.57 7.40 -5.07
CA ASN A 337 16.53 7.95 -4.13
C ASN A 337 17.90 7.26 -4.22
N ASP A 338 18.94 7.96 -3.77
CA ASP A 338 20.29 7.45 -3.65
C ASP A 338 21.00 7.98 -2.38
N LYS A 339 22.29 7.69 -2.27
CA LYS A 339 23.10 8.13 -1.13
C LYS A 339 23.32 9.64 -1.07
N ASP A 340 23.32 10.31 -2.21
CA ASP A 340 23.47 11.77 -2.26
C ASP A 340 22.21 12.44 -1.70
N ASP A 341 21.03 11.88 -1.97
CA ASP A 341 19.77 12.30 -1.34
C ASP A 341 19.82 12.14 0.17
N VAL A 342 20.32 10.99 0.67
CA VAL A 342 20.47 10.76 2.11
C VAL A 342 21.43 11.79 2.72
N ALA A 343 22.54 12.06 2.08
CA ALA A 343 23.53 13.04 2.56
C ALA A 343 22.93 14.45 2.64
N ALA A 344 22.15 14.86 1.62
CA ALA A 344 21.45 16.14 1.60
C ALA A 344 20.42 16.27 2.74
N VAL A 345 19.60 15.23 2.94
CA VAL A 345 18.62 15.16 4.04
C VAL A 345 19.32 15.21 5.40
N ALA A 346 20.39 14.42 5.60
CA ALA A 346 21.14 14.38 6.84
C ALA A 346 21.78 15.73 7.16
N ALA A 347 22.43 16.37 6.17
CA ALA A 347 23.04 17.68 6.34
C ALA A 347 22.00 18.75 6.77
N ALA A 348 20.83 18.77 6.12
CA ALA A 348 19.75 19.68 6.47
C ALA A 348 19.24 19.44 7.91
N LEU A 349 19.04 18.19 8.34
CA LEU A 349 18.58 17.85 9.68
C LEU A 349 19.64 18.16 10.76
N LEU A 350 20.92 17.87 10.50
CA LEU A 350 22.01 18.12 11.45
C LEU A 350 22.24 19.62 11.65
N SER A 351 22.00 20.47 10.65
CA SER A 351 22.10 21.93 10.80
C SER A 351 21.19 22.48 11.90
N LEU A 352 20.02 21.84 12.14
CA LEU A 352 19.08 22.21 13.21
C LEU A 352 19.59 21.89 14.61
N THR A 353 20.48 20.90 14.75
CA THR A 353 20.97 20.44 16.06
C THR A 353 22.28 21.09 16.49
N GLY A 354 22.85 22.00 15.66
CA GLY A 354 24.17 22.60 15.90
C GLY A 354 25.34 21.61 15.80
N ARG A 355 25.08 20.39 15.34
CA ARG A 355 26.10 19.38 15.08
C ARG A 355 26.61 19.55 13.65
N THR A 356 27.79 20.14 13.50
CA THR A 356 28.51 20.11 12.22
C THR A 356 28.93 18.66 11.95
N GLY A 357 28.44 18.07 10.87
CA GLY A 357 28.83 16.71 10.48
C GLY A 357 30.32 16.65 10.21
N THR A 358 31.06 16.05 11.12
CA THR A 358 32.42 15.61 10.83
C THR A 358 32.29 14.25 10.13
N CYS A 359 32.37 14.25 8.78
CA CYS A 359 32.73 13.02 8.07
C CYS A 359 34.00 12.42 8.68
N ARG A 360 33.92 11.20 9.22
CA ARG A 360 35.05 10.32 9.44
C ARG A 360 35.00 9.17 8.44
#